data_f398a11ccc42f01f7d177d3fd7c230ea
#
_entry.id   f398a11ccc42f01f7d177d3fd7c230ea
#
_cell.length_a   1.000
_cell.length_b   1.000
_cell.length_c   1.000
_cell.angle_alpha   90.00
_cell.angle_beta   90.00
_cell.angle_gamma   90.00
#
_symmetry.space_group_name_H-M   'P 1'
#
loop_
_entity.id
_entity.type
_entity.pdbx_description
1 polymer ?
#
loop_
_entity_poly.entity_id
_entity_poly.type
_entity_poly.pdbx_seq_one_letter_code
_entity_poly.pdbx_strand_id
1 'polypeptide(L)'
;MIFRKILLSLFVILSMAAHAQARLPTEKLPSASASIFKLPPFERAVSCIKFYEGWHDIKRNYPYIGWGHCVQPHEKFKRNLSLNQADSLLRSDLRTLCRMFSKYGKDSLLLAVLAYNVGPYKILGNSRFRKSKLLQKIERGERGIEQEYIDFCRWKGKEIASIKRRRYAELILLYEP
;
A
#
# COMPACT_ATOMS: atom_id res chain seq x y z
N MET A 1 -22.19 3.16 10.04
CA MET A 1 -21.40 4.42 10.12
C MET A 1 -19.96 4.28 9.58
N ILE A 2 -19.37 3.11 9.55
CA ILE A 2 -18.01 2.82 9.04
C ILE A 2 -17.94 2.86 7.49
N PHE A 3 -19.04 2.55 6.80
CA PHE A 3 -19.11 2.51 5.33
C PHE A 3 -18.87 3.87 4.63
N ARG A 4 -19.23 4.98 5.30
CA ARG A 4 -19.05 6.33 4.76
C ARG A 4 -17.58 6.79 4.79
N LYS A 5 -16.79 6.27 5.71
CA LYS A 5 -15.38 6.64 5.89
C LYS A 5 -14.44 5.94 4.90
N ILE A 6 -14.76 4.72 4.49
CA ILE A 6 -13.99 4.00 3.45
C ILE A 6 -14.23 4.62 2.07
N LEU A 7 -15.42 5.19 1.84
CA LEU A 7 -15.76 5.86 0.58
C LEU A 7 -14.95 7.17 0.38
N LEU A 8 -14.71 7.92 1.48
CA LEU A 8 -13.91 9.16 1.43
C LEU A 8 -12.43 8.90 1.14
N SER A 9 -11.88 7.78 1.60
CA SER A 9 -10.45 7.50 1.44
C SER A 9 -10.02 7.30 -0.01
N LEU A 10 -10.90 6.71 -0.84
CA LEU A 10 -10.60 6.55 -2.27
C LEU A 10 -10.85 7.84 -3.07
N PHE A 11 -11.74 8.71 -2.61
CA PHE A 11 -12.00 9.99 -3.26
C PHE A 11 -10.81 10.96 -3.08
N VAL A 12 -10.17 10.94 -1.91
CA VAL A 12 -8.97 11.73 -1.64
C VAL A 12 -7.78 11.25 -2.50
N ILE A 13 -7.63 9.95 -2.73
CA ILE A 13 -6.57 9.40 -3.59
C ILE A 13 -6.80 9.83 -5.07
N LEU A 14 -8.05 9.93 -5.51
CA LEU A 14 -8.36 10.30 -6.90
C LEU A 14 -8.19 11.81 -7.18
N SER A 15 -8.51 12.67 -6.20
CA SER A 15 -8.38 14.13 -6.36
C SER A 15 -6.93 14.61 -6.20
N MET A 16 -6.09 13.90 -5.47
CA MET A 16 -4.69 14.29 -5.23
C MET A 16 -3.73 13.92 -6.35
N ALA A 17 -4.09 13.02 -7.26
CA ALA A 17 -3.29 12.74 -8.45
C ALA A 17 -3.18 13.95 -9.42
N ALA A 18 -4.03 14.96 -9.26
CA ALA A 18 -4.06 16.15 -10.11
C ALA A 18 -3.41 17.39 -9.47
N HIS A 19 -3.16 17.44 -8.15
CA HIS A 19 -2.74 18.68 -7.47
C HIS A 19 -1.58 18.56 -6.47
N ALA A 20 -0.92 17.41 -6.34
CA ALA A 20 0.16 17.23 -5.38
C ALA A 20 1.54 17.52 -5.99
N GLN A 21 1.76 18.73 -6.49
CA GLN A 21 3.09 19.34 -6.52
C GLN A 21 3.31 20.15 -5.22
N ALA A 22 3.14 19.55 -4.08
CA ALA A 22 3.68 20.10 -2.83
C ALA A 22 5.20 19.88 -2.88
N ARG A 23 5.96 20.97 -2.94
CA ARG A 23 7.44 20.96 -2.89
C ARG A 23 7.88 20.17 -1.66
N LEU A 24 8.48 19.01 -1.93
CA LEU A 24 9.21 18.24 -0.92
C LEU A 24 10.39 19.09 -0.43
N PRO A 25 10.77 18.99 0.86
CA PRO A 25 12.06 19.52 1.32
C PRO A 25 13.14 18.91 0.42
N THR A 26 14.05 19.75 -0.09
CA THR A 26 15.20 19.33 -0.89
C THR A 26 16.21 18.58 -0.03
N GLU A 27 15.87 17.36 0.34
CA GLU A 27 16.86 16.41 0.80
C GLU A 27 17.53 15.85 -0.46
N LYS A 28 18.86 15.98 -0.56
CA LYS A 28 19.66 15.44 -1.66
C LYS A 28 19.28 13.98 -1.87
N LEU A 29 18.61 13.69 -2.99
CA LEU A 29 18.48 12.34 -3.48
C LEU A 29 19.88 11.72 -3.55
N PRO A 30 20.11 10.52 -3.00
CA PRO A 30 21.37 9.84 -3.16
C PRO A 30 21.66 9.73 -4.66
N SER A 31 22.91 9.98 -5.05
CA SER A 31 23.38 10.04 -6.44
C SER A 31 22.79 8.91 -7.27
N ALA A 32 22.15 9.27 -8.37
CA ALA A 32 21.48 8.38 -9.30
C ALA A 32 22.39 7.25 -9.79
N SER A 33 22.31 6.09 -9.18
CA SER A 33 22.57 4.79 -9.82
C SER A 33 22.45 3.55 -8.94
N ALA A 34 21.99 3.64 -7.71
CA ALA A 34 21.67 2.41 -6.98
C ALA A 34 20.31 1.89 -7.48
N SER A 35 20.34 0.89 -8.39
CA SER A 35 19.12 0.20 -8.82
C SER A 35 18.32 -0.25 -7.59
N ILE A 36 17.02 0.04 -7.55
CA ILE A 36 16.11 -0.40 -6.48
C ILE A 36 16.21 -1.92 -6.23
N PHE A 37 16.59 -2.68 -7.25
CA PHE A 37 16.78 -4.13 -7.17
C PHE A 37 17.99 -4.57 -6.31
N LYS A 38 18.92 -3.66 -6.00
CA LYS A 38 20.01 -3.91 -5.04
C LYS A 38 19.53 -3.88 -3.59
N LEU A 39 18.36 -3.30 -3.33
CA LEU A 39 17.78 -3.27 -1.99
C LEU A 39 17.18 -4.64 -1.61
N PRO A 40 17.22 -5.00 -0.32
CA PRO A 40 16.46 -6.14 0.18
C PRO A 40 14.96 -6.02 -0.17
N PRO A 41 14.22 -7.12 -0.35
CA PRO A 41 12.80 -7.10 -0.73
C PRO A 41 11.94 -6.18 0.14
N PHE A 42 12.14 -6.18 1.46
CA PHE A 42 11.39 -5.32 2.38
C PHE A 42 11.65 -3.82 2.13
N GLU A 43 12.89 -3.43 1.81
CA GLU A 43 13.24 -2.04 1.50
C GLU A 43 12.67 -1.61 0.14
N ARG A 44 12.60 -2.53 -0.84
CA ARG A 44 11.89 -2.31 -2.11
C ARG A 44 10.41 -2.03 -1.87
N ALA A 45 9.77 -2.80 -0.98
CA ALA A 45 8.38 -2.62 -0.60
C ALA A 45 8.14 -1.27 0.08
N VAL A 46 8.98 -0.88 1.05
CA VAL A 46 8.91 0.42 1.74
C VAL A 46 9.05 1.56 0.73
N SER A 47 10.02 1.48 -0.17
CA SER A 47 10.24 2.50 -1.22
C SER A 47 9.05 2.60 -2.17
N CYS A 48 8.49 1.47 -2.58
CA CYS A 48 7.31 1.41 -3.44
C CYS A 48 6.09 2.06 -2.76
N ILE A 49 5.83 1.74 -1.48
CA ILE A 49 4.72 2.33 -0.73
C ILE A 49 4.89 3.84 -0.63
N LYS A 50 6.06 4.33 -0.21
CA LYS A 50 6.35 5.77 -0.12
C LYS A 50 6.10 6.51 -1.43
N PHE A 51 6.53 5.92 -2.54
CA PHE A 51 6.36 6.51 -3.87
C PHE A 51 4.88 6.66 -4.27
N TYR A 52 4.06 5.65 -4.00
CA TYR A 52 2.66 5.64 -4.44
C TYR A 52 1.70 6.29 -3.44
N GLU A 53 1.95 6.22 -2.13
CA GLU A 53 1.10 6.89 -1.14
C GLU A 53 1.37 8.39 -1.09
N GLY A 54 2.62 8.83 -1.24
CA GLY A 54 3.01 10.21 -0.99
C GLY A 54 2.89 10.60 0.48
N TRP A 55 3.00 11.89 0.75
CA TRP A 55 2.93 12.42 2.11
C TRP A 55 1.50 12.83 2.50
N HIS A 56 1.03 12.33 3.64
CA HIS A 56 -0.28 12.68 4.20
C HIS A 56 -0.13 13.63 5.39
N ASP A 57 -0.63 14.85 5.21
CA ASP A 57 -0.71 15.87 6.26
C ASP A 57 -1.90 15.58 7.18
N ILE A 58 -1.68 15.66 8.52
CA ILE A 58 -2.72 15.33 9.50
C ILE A 58 -3.96 16.22 9.39
N LYS A 59 -3.82 17.48 9.00
CA LYS A 59 -4.96 18.41 8.89
C LYS A 59 -5.79 18.15 7.64
N ARG A 60 -5.14 17.75 6.54
CA ARG A 60 -5.76 17.60 5.23
C ARG A 60 -6.25 16.18 4.95
N ASN A 61 -5.52 15.20 5.46
CA ASN A 61 -5.70 13.80 5.05
C ASN A 61 -6.26 12.91 6.17
N TYR A 62 -6.59 13.46 7.35
CA TYR A 62 -7.13 12.66 8.45
C TYR A 62 -8.26 11.72 7.99
N PRO A 63 -8.26 10.44 8.34
CA PRO A 63 -7.42 9.79 9.36
C PRO A 63 -6.07 9.22 8.85
N TYR A 64 -5.60 9.64 7.68
CA TYR A 64 -4.31 9.19 7.14
C TYR A 64 -3.21 10.21 7.46
N ILE A 65 -2.05 9.70 7.89
CA ILE A 65 -0.88 10.52 8.23
C ILE A 65 0.41 9.90 7.70
N GLY A 66 1.45 10.73 7.53
CA GLY A 66 2.78 10.27 7.09
C GLY A 66 2.71 9.57 5.73
N TRP A 67 3.16 8.35 5.65
CA TRP A 67 3.15 7.52 4.43
C TRP A 67 1.89 6.66 4.32
N GLY A 68 0.73 7.20 4.71
CA GLY A 68 -0.56 6.53 4.55
C GLY A 68 -1.01 5.69 5.74
N HIS A 69 -0.40 5.86 6.92
CA HIS A 69 -0.89 5.22 8.13
C HIS A 69 -2.30 5.69 8.47
N CYS A 70 -3.23 4.74 8.67
CA CYS A 70 -4.60 5.04 9.10
C CYS A 70 -4.67 5.07 10.63
N VAL A 71 -4.81 6.26 11.19
CA VAL A 71 -4.89 6.49 12.65
C VAL A 71 -5.98 5.64 13.28
N GLN A 72 -5.59 4.86 14.29
CA GLN A 72 -6.50 3.99 15.03
C GLN A 72 -7.17 4.74 16.19
N PRO A 73 -8.35 4.29 16.69
CA PRO A 73 -9.09 5.00 17.74
C PRO A 73 -8.31 5.26 19.03
N HIS A 74 -7.32 4.42 19.34
CA HIS A 74 -6.47 4.55 20.54
C HIS A 74 -5.25 5.44 20.32
N GLU A 75 -4.95 5.82 19.09
CA GLU A 75 -3.81 6.64 18.73
C GLU A 75 -4.17 8.12 18.78
N LYS A 76 -3.27 8.94 19.29
CA LYS A 76 -3.46 10.39 19.43
C LYS A 76 -2.30 11.15 18.82
N PHE A 77 -2.47 11.60 17.60
CA PHE A 77 -1.51 12.47 16.92
C PHE A 77 -2.03 13.93 16.93
N LYS A 78 -1.24 14.83 17.53
CA LYS A 78 -1.61 16.28 17.62
C LYS A 78 -0.98 17.11 16.52
N ARG A 79 0.04 16.61 15.84
CA ARG A 79 0.83 17.30 14.81
C ARG A 79 1.31 16.31 13.76
N ASN A 80 1.80 16.82 12.64
CA ASN A 80 2.46 15.99 11.63
C ASN A 80 3.64 15.22 12.21
N LEU A 81 3.84 14.01 11.70
CA LEU A 81 5.01 13.19 12.02
C LEU A 81 6.26 13.79 11.38
N SER A 82 7.41 13.59 12.02
CA SER A 82 8.70 13.74 11.33
C SER A 82 8.86 12.61 10.31
N LEU A 83 9.76 12.78 9.33
CA LEU A 83 10.05 11.75 8.32
C LEU A 83 10.44 10.41 8.96
N ASN A 84 11.29 10.46 10.02
CA ASN A 84 11.72 9.26 10.74
C ASN A 84 10.58 8.57 11.50
N GLN A 85 9.69 9.35 12.12
CA GLN A 85 8.51 8.80 12.79
C GLN A 85 7.57 8.13 11.78
N ALA A 86 7.31 8.79 10.64
CA ALA A 86 6.48 8.24 9.59
C ALA A 86 7.09 6.99 8.95
N ASP A 87 8.42 6.95 8.77
CA ASP A 87 9.12 5.76 8.28
C ASP A 87 9.00 4.59 9.25
N SER A 88 9.23 4.84 10.54
CA SER A 88 9.07 3.82 11.58
C SER A 88 7.66 3.27 11.64
N LEU A 89 6.66 4.13 11.50
CA LEU A 89 5.24 3.76 11.52
C LEU A 89 4.86 2.91 10.30
N LEU A 90 5.25 3.35 9.09
CA LEU A 90 5.08 2.57 7.87
C LEU A 90 5.68 1.17 7.99
N ARG A 91 6.92 1.06 8.48
CA ARG A 91 7.60 -0.22 8.67
C ARG A 91 6.88 -1.12 9.68
N SER A 92 6.37 -0.53 10.75
CA SER A 92 5.58 -1.25 11.77
C SER A 92 4.28 -1.81 11.15
N ASP A 93 3.55 -1.00 10.40
CA ASP A 93 2.32 -1.39 9.71
C ASP A 93 2.59 -2.52 8.71
N LEU A 94 3.63 -2.34 7.87
CA LEU A 94 3.98 -3.34 6.88
C LEU A 94 4.39 -4.67 7.52
N ARG A 95 5.18 -4.66 8.61
CA ARG A 95 5.52 -5.89 9.35
C ARG A 95 4.27 -6.55 9.94
N THR A 96 3.30 -5.76 10.42
CA THR A 96 2.05 -6.30 10.92
C THR A 96 1.26 -7.00 9.82
N LEU A 97 1.19 -6.40 8.63
CA LEU A 97 0.57 -7.04 7.47
C LEU A 97 1.35 -8.30 7.03
N CYS A 98 2.69 -8.27 7.01
CA CYS A 98 3.49 -9.47 6.72
C CYS A 98 3.17 -10.61 7.69
N ARG A 99 2.99 -10.33 8.98
CA ARG A 99 2.58 -11.36 9.96
C ARG A 99 1.20 -11.95 9.64
N MET A 100 0.24 -11.12 9.19
CA MET A 100 -1.09 -11.62 8.80
C MET A 100 -1.02 -12.57 7.61
N PHE A 101 -0.07 -12.37 6.71
CA PHE A 101 0.13 -13.19 5.52
C PHE A 101 1.27 -14.22 5.65
N SER A 102 1.86 -14.41 6.83
CA SER A 102 3.07 -15.23 7.03
C SER A 102 2.94 -16.67 6.52
N LYS A 103 1.75 -17.26 6.60
CA LYS A 103 1.49 -18.62 6.10
C LYS A 103 1.64 -18.79 4.58
N TYR A 104 1.69 -17.68 3.82
CA TYR A 104 1.86 -17.69 2.36
C TYR A 104 3.32 -17.61 1.90
N GLY A 105 4.27 -17.76 2.83
CA GLY A 105 5.69 -17.88 2.53
C GLY A 105 6.24 -16.72 1.70
N LYS A 106 6.80 -17.03 0.51
CA LYS A 106 7.40 -16.04 -0.39
C LYS A 106 6.42 -14.96 -0.87
N ASP A 107 5.12 -15.23 -0.89
CA ASP A 107 4.10 -14.28 -1.30
C ASP A 107 3.67 -13.32 -0.18
N SER A 108 4.12 -13.56 1.06
CA SER A 108 3.73 -12.78 2.24
C SER A 108 3.95 -11.28 2.07
N LEU A 109 5.12 -10.88 1.59
CA LEU A 109 5.45 -9.46 1.40
C LEU A 109 4.65 -8.82 0.27
N LEU A 110 4.47 -9.52 -0.85
CA LEU A 110 3.65 -9.04 -1.97
C LEU A 110 2.21 -8.80 -1.53
N LEU A 111 1.62 -9.75 -0.80
CA LEU A 111 0.27 -9.65 -0.25
C LEU A 111 0.15 -8.53 0.80
N ALA A 112 1.18 -8.33 1.62
CA ALA A 112 1.22 -7.25 2.61
C ALA A 112 1.23 -5.86 1.95
N VAL A 113 2.01 -5.67 0.88
CA VAL A 113 2.05 -4.42 0.12
C VAL A 113 0.70 -4.14 -0.55
N LEU A 114 0.07 -5.15 -1.14
CA LEU A 114 -1.29 -5.02 -1.66
C LEU A 114 -2.27 -4.63 -0.55
N ALA A 115 -2.20 -5.31 0.59
CA ALA A 115 -3.07 -5.07 1.75
C ALA A 115 -2.91 -3.67 2.34
N TYR A 116 -1.70 -3.11 2.31
CA TYR A 116 -1.44 -1.74 2.76
C TYR A 116 -2.32 -0.71 2.01
N ASN A 117 -2.53 -0.93 0.71
CA ASN A 117 -3.36 -0.07 -0.12
C ASN A 117 -4.85 -0.42 -0.08
N VAL A 118 -5.21 -1.70 -0.21
CA VAL A 118 -6.62 -2.10 -0.37
C VAL A 118 -7.30 -2.57 0.90
N GLY A 119 -6.54 -2.79 1.96
CA GLY A 119 -6.96 -3.41 3.21
C GLY A 119 -6.88 -4.95 3.17
N PRO A 120 -6.45 -5.61 4.26
CA PRO A 120 -6.18 -7.05 4.28
C PRO A 120 -7.43 -7.90 4.03
N TYR A 121 -8.58 -7.48 4.47
CA TYR A 121 -9.81 -8.28 4.34
C TYR A 121 -10.39 -8.33 2.92
N LYS A 122 -9.99 -7.44 2.02
CA LYS A 122 -10.33 -7.60 0.59
C LYS A 122 -9.57 -8.76 -0.05
N ILE A 123 -8.46 -9.17 0.55
CA ILE A 123 -7.64 -10.28 0.11
C ILE A 123 -8.04 -11.55 0.84
N LEU A 124 -8.01 -11.53 2.18
CA LEU A 124 -8.29 -12.67 3.05
C LEU A 124 -9.77 -13.09 3.05
N GLY A 125 -10.67 -12.15 2.84
CA GLY A 125 -12.09 -12.32 3.07
C GLY A 125 -12.47 -12.13 4.54
N ASN A 126 -13.76 -11.92 4.79
CA ASN A 126 -14.40 -11.88 6.10
C ASN A 126 -15.93 -12.02 5.91
N SER A 127 -16.74 -11.69 6.92
CA SER A 127 -18.21 -11.73 6.82
C SER A 127 -18.80 -10.84 5.70
N ARG A 128 -18.06 -9.82 5.22
CA ARG A 128 -18.49 -8.88 4.17
C ARG A 128 -17.85 -9.13 2.81
N PHE A 129 -16.66 -9.69 2.78
CA PHE A 129 -15.88 -9.92 1.58
C PHE A 129 -15.58 -11.40 1.40
N ARG A 130 -15.83 -11.95 0.21
CA ARG A 130 -15.33 -13.27 -0.14
C ARG A 130 -13.79 -13.23 -0.26
N LYS A 131 -13.15 -14.35 0.04
CA LYS A 131 -11.72 -14.53 -0.23
C LYS A 131 -11.43 -14.21 -1.71
N SER A 132 -10.39 -13.43 -1.96
CA SER A 132 -10.04 -13.00 -3.32
C SER A 132 -9.62 -14.19 -4.21
N LYS A 133 -9.84 -14.06 -5.53
CA LYS A 133 -9.35 -15.05 -6.51
C LYS A 133 -7.83 -15.18 -6.46
N LEU A 134 -7.12 -14.05 -6.27
CA LEU A 134 -5.67 -14.04 -6.06
C LEU A 134 -5.26 -15.01 -4.96
N LEU A 135 -5.86 -14.88 -3.77
CA LEU A 135 -5.50 -15.71 -2.64
C LEU A 135 -5.87 -17.17 -2.84
N GLN A 136 -7.01 -17.43 -3.49
CA GLN A 136 -7.43 -18.79 -3.84
C GLN A 136 -6.43 -19.48 -4.78
N LYS A 137 -5.87 -18.75 -5.76
CA LYS A 137 -4.82 -19.27 -6.66
C LYS A 137 -3.55 -19.60 -5.89
N ILE A 138 -3.07 -18.68 -5.06
CA ILE A 138 -1.88 -18.90 -4.21
C ILE A 138 -2.07 -20.13 -3.31
N GLU A 139 -3.24 -20.29 -2.70
CA GLU A 139 -3.57 -21.45 -1.84
C GLU A 139 -3.60 -22.78 -2.60
N ARG A 140 -3.82 -22.77 -3.91
CA ARG A 140 -3.71 -23.95 -4.79
C ARG A 140 -2.28 -24.17 -5.32
N GLY A 141 -1.33 -23.30 -4.96
CA GLY A 141 0.04 -23.37 -5.46
C GLY A 141 0.21 -22.85 -6.90
N GLU A 142 -0.80 -22.18 -7.46
CA GLU A 142 -0.72 -21.58 -8.79
C GLU A 142 0.19 -20.36 -8.78
N ARG A 143 1.02 -20.22 -9.84
CA ARG A 143 1.96 -19.10 -9.95
C ARG A 143 1.54 -18.03 -10.96
N GLY A 144 0.68 -18.30 -11.91
CA GLY A 144 0.12 -17.31 -12.84
C GLY A 144 -0.92 -16.41 -12.17
N ILE A 145 -0.48 -15.56 -11.22
CA ILE A 145 -1.34 -14.73 -10.36
C ILE A 145 -1.42 -13.26 -10.80
N GLU A 146 -0.68 -12.87 -11.83
CA GLU A 146 -0.48 -11.48 -12.22
C GLU A 146 -1.80 -10.79 -12.54
N GLN A 147 -2.68 -11.47 -13.27
CA GLN A 147 -3.98 -10.88 -13.64
C GLN A 147 -4.85 -10.62 -12.41
N GLU A 148 -4.95 -11.57 -11.49
CA GLU A 148 -5.74 -11.42 -10.26
C GLU A 148 -5.16 -10.35 -9.34
N TYR A 149 -3.83 -10.16 -9.36
CA TYR A 149 -3.18 -9.07 -8.64
C TYR A 149 -3.48 -7.71 -9.27
N ILE A 150 -3.39 -7.61 -10.60
CA ILE A 150 -3.68 -6.39 -11.36
C ILE A 150 -5.15 -5.98 -11.23
N ASP A 151 -6.09 -6.92 -11.11
CA ASP A 151 -7.52 -6.64 -10.95
C ASP A 151 -7.84 -5.80 -9.69
N PHE A 152 -6.94 -5.73 -8.71
CA PHE A 152 -7.04 -4.78 -7.59
C PHE A 152 -6.80 -3.31 -8.00
N CYS A 153 -6.79 -3.01 -9.28
CA CYS A 153 -6.80 -1.65 -9.81
C CYS A 153 -8.20 -1.08 -10.08
N ARG A 154 -9.27 -1.81 -9.80
CA ARG A 154 -10.63 -1.40 -10.14
C ARG A 154 -11.33 -0.64 -9.02
N TRP A 155 -12.04 0.43 -9.41
CA TRP A 155 -12.93 1.18 -8.54
C TRP A 155 -14.32 1.28 -9.17
N LYS A 156 -15.36 0.86 -8.45
CA LYS A 156 -16.74 0.80 -8.97
C LYS A 156 -16.81 0.13 -10.36
N GLY A 157 -16.09 -0.96 -10.53
CA GLY A 157 -16.03 -1.72 -11.80
C GLY A 157 -15.12 -1.12 -12.88
N LYS A 158 -14.69 0.14 -12.74
CA LYS A 158 -13.80 0.82 -13.70
C LYS A 158 -12.34 0.64 -13.32
N GLU A 159 -11.50 0.41 -14.31
CA GLU A 159 -10.05 0.34 -14.15
C GLU A 159 -9.48 1.75 -13.93
N ILE A 160 -8.60 1.88 -12.94
CA ILE A 160 -7.89 3.14 -12.63
C ILE A 160 -6.42 2.99 -13.06
N ALA A 161 -6.03 3.72 -14.09
CA ALA A 161 -4.71 3.59 -14.72
C ALA A 161 -3.54 3.81 -13.75
N SER A 162 -3.64 4.77 -12.81
CA SER A 162 -2.61 5.03 -11.82
C SER A 162 -2.45 3.85 -10.85
N ILE A 163 -3.56 3.25 -10.41
CA ILE A 163 -3.54 2.08 -9.54
C ILE A 163 -3.02 0.86 -10.30
N LYS A 164 -3.37 0.71 -11.58
CA LYS A 164 -2.85 -0.37 -12.43
C LYS A 164 -1.33 -0.29 -12.56
N ARG A 165 -0.77 0.90 -12.82
CA ARG A 165 0.69 1.11 -12.84
C ARG A 165 1.34 0.71 -11.51
N ARG A 166 0.70 1.03 -10.38
CA ARG A 166 1.17 0.61 -9.05
C ARG A 166 1.22 -0.92 -8.95
N ARG A 167 0.16 -1.64 -9.37
CA ARG A 167 0.13 -3.12 -9.35
C ARG A 167 1.28 -3.72 -10.16
N TYR A 168 1.55 -3.20 -11.35
CA TYR A 168 2.69 -3.66 -12.15
C TYR A 168 4.04 -3.42 -11.44
N ALA A 169 4.24 -2.24 -10.85
CA ALA A 169 5.46 -1.96 -10.11
C ALA A 169 5.65 -2.88 -8.91
N GLU A 170 4.59 -3.14 -8.15
CA GLU A 170 4.61 -4.06 -7.01
C GLU A 170 4.98 -5.49 -7.45
N LEU A 171 4.40 -5.99 -8.55
CA LEU A 171 4.75 -7.29 -9.12
C LEU A 171 6.22 -7.34 -9.57
N ILE A 172 6.69 -6.36 -10.33
CA ILE A 172 8.08 -6.30 -10.82
C ILE A 172 9.08 -6.30 -9.64
N LEU A 173 8.75 -5.61 -8.56
CA LEU A 173 9.65 -5.45 -7.42
C LEU A 173 9.66 -6.65 -6.46
N LEU A 174 8.54 -7.37 -6.34
CA LEU A 174 8.31 -8.27 -5.21
C LEU A 174 7.82 -9.67 -5.59
N TYR A 175 7.30 -9.88 -6.80
CA TYR A 175 6.79 -11.19 -7.19
C TYR A 175 7.92 -12.12 -7.61
N GLU A 176 7.91 -13.32 -7.07
CA GLU A 176 8.81 -14.42 -7.42
C GLU A 176 7.96 -15.55 -8.03
N PRO A 177 8.02 -15.74 -9.36
CA PRO A 177 7.21 -16.75 -10.04
C PRO A 177 7.56 -18.20 -9.67
#